data_7bb800864a1e8871b9360ac047c7484f
#
_entry.id   7bb800864a1e8871b9360ac047c7484f
#
_cell.length_a   1.000
_cell.length_b   1.000
_cell.length_c   1.000
_cell.angle_alpha   90.00
_cell.angle_beta   90.00
_cell.angle_gamma   90.00
#
_symmetry.space_group_name_H-M   'P 1'
#
loop_
_entity.id
_entity.type
_entity.pdbx_description
1 polymer ?
#
loop_
_entity_poly.entity_id
_entity_poly.type
_entity_poly.pdbx_seq_one_letter_code
_entity_poly.pdbx_strand_id
1 'polypeptide(L)'
;MSFLRKLFGREEEVVEDAPIKLDVEGRRQQLQRLEEALDALATEMRAEQSMDNPGWRARVNEYSRLAGDAADLRRAPTREGILDLVFEVRPVFSGEVPAGMEPLIPLQAEVLAAAEALREVLPGEKS
;
A
#
# COMPACT_ATOMS: atom_id res chain seq x y z
N MET A 1 -8.16 36.29 10.11
CA MET A 1 -8.52 35.64 9.93
C MET A 1 -8.35 35.25 9.85
N SER A 2 -8.60 35.75 9.48
CA SER A 2 -9.12 35.25 9.31
C SER A 2 -8.63 35.25 8.97
N PHE A 3 -8.84 35.39 8.66
CA PHE A 3 -9.14 35.20 8.46
C PHE A 3 -8.75 35.17 8.16
N LEU A 4 -8.50 35.75 8.27
CA LEU A 4 -8.77 35.34 8.12
C LEU A 4 -8.71 35.00 7.94
N ARG A 5 -9.06 35.02 7.63
CA ARG A 5 -9.66 34.56 7.64
C ARG A 5 -9.62 34.25 7.34
N LYS A 6 -9.58 34.71 7.36
CA LYS A 6 -10.12 34.34 7.25
C LYS A 6 -9.80 33.97 6.76
N LEU A 7 -9.56 34.75 6.83
CA LEU A 7 -9.87 34.27 6.56
C LEU A 7 -9.60 33.95 6.28
N PHE A 8 -9.85 33.87 6.06
CA PHE A 8 -10.36 33.36 6.02
C PHE A 8 -10.28 32.84 5.99
N GLY A 9 -9.93 33.90 6.32
CA GLY A 9 -10.52 33.05 6.67
C GLY A 9 -10.18 32.52 6.42
N ARG A 10 -10.41 32.30 6.30
CA ARG A 10 -10.72 31.53 6.18
C ARG A 10 -10.39 30.73 6.09
N GLU A 11 -10.39 30.89 6.27
CA GLU A 11 -10.58 29.86 6.32
C GLU A 11 -10.44 29.09 6.14
N GLU A 12 -10.57 29.39 6.31
CA GLU A 12 -10.85 28.38 6.28
C GLU A 12 -10.89 27.70 6.01
N GLU A 13 -11.06 28.10 6.11
CA GLU A 13 -11.45 27.19 5.99
C GLU A 13 -11.56 26.60 5.66
N VAL A 14 -11.74 26.92 5.74
CA VAL A 14 -12.13 26.22 5.52
C VAL A 14 -12.44 25.80 5.20
N VAL A 15 -12.57 25.87 4.82
CA VAL A 15 -13.01 25.38 4.64
C VAL A 15 -13.56 24.85 4.52
N GLU A 16 -13.66 25.60 4.27
CA GLU A 16 -14.47 24.87 4.29
C GLU A 16 -14.73 23.67 3.48
N ASP A 17 -14.31 23.34 2.72
CA ASP A 17 -14.35 21.99 2.25
C ASP A 17 -13.80 21.07 3.27
N ALA A 18 -14.62 20.23 3.78
CA ALA A 18 -14.16 19.23 4.71
C ALA A 18 -13.26 18.26 3.96
N PRO A 19 -12.11 17.91 4.51
CA PRO A 19 -11.28 16.86 3.90
C PRO A 19 -12.06 15.56 3.83
N ILE A 20 -11.68 14.68 2.90
CA ILE A 20 -12.29 13.37 2.80
C ILE A 20 -12.08 12.63 4.10
N LYS A 21 -13.17 12.18 4.68
CA LYS A 21 -13.11 11.44 5.93
C LYS A 21 -12.63 10.02 5.66
N LEU A 22 -11.54 9.64 6.29
CA LEU A 22 -10.96 8.32 6.10
C LEU A 22 -11.67 7.28 6.95
N ASP A 23 -12.00 6.13 6.35
CA ASP A 23 -12.52 4.99 7.11
C ASP A 23 -11.33 4.28 7.73
N VAL A 24 -10.94 4.72 8.92
CA VAL A 24 -9.72 4.26 9.57
C VAL A 24 -9.72 2.75 9.77
N GLU A 25 -10.83 2.21 10.26
CA GLU A 25 -10.88 0.78 10.52
C GLU A 25 -10.86 -0.05 9.24
N GLY A 26 -11.61 0.37 8.23
CA GLY A 26 -11.57 -0.30 6.94
C GLY A 26 -10.19 -0.25 6.31
N ARG A 27 -9.51 0.89 6.43
CA ARG A 27 -8.16 1.02 5.90
C ARG A 27 -7.16 0.16 6.66
N ARG A 28 -7.32 0.03 7.99
CA ARG A 28 -6.46 -0.86 8.76
C ARG A 28 -6.55 -2.30 8.27
N GLN A 29 -7.77 -2.76 7.99
CA GLN A 29 -7.97 -4.11 7.49
C GLN A 29 -7.34 -4.30 6.11
N GLN A 30 -7.48 -3.31 5.24
CA GLN A 30 -6.86 -3.37 3.91
C GLN A 30 -5.35 -3.37 4.00
N LEU A 31 -4.78 -2.57 4.90
CA LEU A 31 -3.33 -2.51 5.10
C LEU A 31 -2.80 -3.83 5.68
N GLN A 32 -3.57 -4.45 6.56
CA GLN A 32 -3.19 -5.76 7.09
C GLN A 32 -3.18 -6.80 5.98
N ARG A 33 -4.17 -6.75 5.09
CA ARG A 33 -4.22 -7.66 3.95
C ARG A 33 -2.99 -7.48 3.06
N LEU A 34 -2.62 -6.23 2.78
CA LEU A 34 -1.44 -5.95 1.96
C LEU A 34 -0.17 -6.41 2.66
N GLU A 35 -0.04 -6.16 3.95
CA GLU A 35 1.11 -6.60 4.72
C GLU A 35 1.29 -8.11 4.64
N GLU A 36 0.21 -8.86 4.85
CA GLU A 36 0.27 -10.31 4.82
C GLU A 36 0.58 -10.83 3.42
N ALA A 37 0.02 -10.19 2.41
CA ALA A 37 0.30 -10.59 1.03
C ALA A 37 1.76 -10.35 0.65
N LEU A 38 2.31 -9.21 1.07
CA LEU A 38 3.71 -8.89 0.81
C LEU A 38 4.65 -9.84 1.53
N ASP A 39 4.34 -10.17 2.79
CA ASP A 39 5.15 -11.12 3.56
C ASP A 39 5.11 -12.51 2.94
N ALA A 40 3.95 -12.95 2.49
CA ALA A 40 3.81 -14.26 1.86
C ALA A 40 4.62 -14.32 0.56
N LEU A 41 4.55 -13.25 -0.23
CA LEU A 41 5.31 -13.18 -1.48
C LEU A 41 6.81 -13.22 -1.21
N ALA A 42 7.29 -12.40 -0.27
CA ALA A 42 8.72 -12.35 0.06
C ALA A 42 9.21 -13.71 0.57
N THR A 43 8.39 -14.37 1.40
CA THR A 43 8.75 -15.68 1.96
C THR A 43 8.89 -16.71 0.84
N GLU A 44 7.94 -16.75 -0.09
CA GLU A 44 8.02 -17.72 -1.18
C GLU A 44 9.17 -17.39 -2.12
N MET A 45 9.45 -16.12 -2.35
CA MET A 45 10.58 -15.72 -3.19
C MET A 45 11.91 -16.23 -2.62
N ARG A 46 12.06 -16.20 -1.28
CA ARG A 46 13.27 -16.73 -0.65
C ARG A 46 13.41 -18.22 -0.86
N ALA A 47 12.28 -18.93 -0.96
CA ALA A 47 12.30 -20.36 -1.16
C ALA A 47 12.59 -20.74 -2.60
N GLU A 48 12.21 -19.89 -3.57
CA GLU A 48 12.30 -20.23 -4.99
C GLU A 48 13.68 -19.96 -5.60
N GLN A 49 14.45 -19.04 -5.03
CA GLN A 49 15.72 -18.62 -5.59
C GLN A 49 16.75 -18.39 -4.49
N SER A 50 18.01 -18.56 -4.87
CA SER A 50 19.10 -18.29 -3.95
C SER A 50 19.18 -16.82 -3.61
N MET A 51 19.31 -16.52 -2.33
CA MET A 51 19.51 -15.15 -1.86
C MET A 51 20.92 -14.63 -2.12
N ASP A 52 21.77 -15.47 -2.73
CA ASP A 52 23.09 -15.02 -3.18
C ASP A 52 23.01 -14.14 -4.43
N ASN A 53 21.92 -14.25 -5.19
CA ASN A 53 21.69 -13.38 -6.35
C ASN A 53 21.33 -11.98 -5.87
N PRO A 54 22.19 -10.96 -6.10
CA PRO A 54 21.94 -9.64 -5.53
C PRO A 54 20.65 -8.97 -6.04
N GLY A 55 20.32 -9.19 -7.31
CA GLY A 55 19.07 -8.61 -7.85
C GLY A 55 17.84 -9.24 -7.22
N TRP A 56 17.85 -10.54 -7.05
CA TRP A 56 16.73 -11.23 -6.43
C TRP A 56 16.62 -10.84 -4.96
N ARG A 57 17.74 -10.80 -4.25
CA ARG A 57 17.76 -10.41 -2.85
C ARG A 57 17.21 -9.00 -2.66
N ALA A 58 17.57 -8.08 -3.56
CA ALA A 58 17.07 -6.72 -3.48
C ALA A 58 15.53 -6.67 -3.64
N ARG A 59 15.00 -7.50 -4.54
CA ARG A 59 13.54 -7.56 -4.74
C ARG A 59 12.85 -8.12 -3.51
N VAL A 60 13.39 -9.18 -2.93
CA VAL A 60 12.85 -9.77 -1.70
C VAL A 60 12.85 -8.73 -0.58
N ASN A 61 13.96 -8.03 -0.42
CA ASN A 61 14.07 -7.02 0.62
C ASN A 61 13.10 -5.87 0.39
N GLU A 62 12.83 -5.53 -0.86
CA GLU A 62 11.87 -4.49 -1.19
C GLU A 62 10.47 -4.87 -0.71
N TYR A 63 10.03 -6.10 -0.97
CA TYR A 63 8.71 -6.53 -0.54
C TYR A 63 8.61 -6.63 0.98
N SER A 64 9.69 -7.07 1.64
CA SER A 64 9.72 -7.09 3.11
C SER A 64 9.64 -5.68 3.68
N ARG A 65 10.33 -4.71 3.06
CA ARG A 65 10.28 -3.33 3.49
C ARG A 65 8.88 -2.75 3.34
N LEU A 66 8.24 -3.04 2.21
CA LEU A 66 6.88 -2.55 1.98
C LEU A 66 5.89 -3.16 2.98
N ALA A 67 6.09 -4.42 3.37
CA ALA A 67 5.27 -5.04 4.40
C ALA A 67 5.42 -4.29 5.73
N GLY A 68 6.65 -3.93 6.08
CA GLY A 68 6.90 -3.13 7.28
C GLY A 68 6.25 -1.75 7.20
N ASP A 69 6.32 -1.13 6.02
CA ASP A 69 5.67 0.17 5.81
C ASP A 69 4.16 0.08 5.98
N ALA A 70 3.55 -1.01 5.48
CA ALA A 70 2.12 -1.23 5.64
C ALA A 70 1.76 -1.41 7.11
N ALA A 71 2.58 -2.15 7.85
CA ALA A 71 2.36 -2.36 9.28
C ALA A 71 2.45 -1.04 10.05
N ASP A 72 3.43 -0.21 9.71
CA ASP A 72 3.58 1.08 10.37
C ASP A 72 2.41 2.01 10.07
N LEU A 73 2.00 2.06 8.81
CA LEU A 73 0.90 2.93 8.39
C LEU A 73 -0.41 2.49 9.03
N ARG A 74 -0.56 1.19 9.32
CA ARG A 74 -1.78 0.68 9.93
C ARG A 74 -2.04 1.30 11.31
N ARG A 75 -0.99 1.73 12.00
CA ARG A 75 -1.14 2.37 13.31
C ARG A 75 -1.88 3.69 13.23
N ALA A 76 -1.62 4.45 12.18
CA ALA A 76 -2.25 5.75 11.98
C ALA A 76 -2.43 5.98 10.48
N PRO A 77 -3.43 5.35 9.87
CA PRO A 77 -3.60 5.45 8.43
C PRO A 77 -3.89 6.88 7.99
N THR A 78 -3.25 7.29 6.89
CA THR A 78 -3.57 8.55 6.23
C THR A 78 -3.74 8.26 4.75
N ARG A 79 -4.55 9.07 4.08
CA ARG A 79 -4.77 8.88 2.66
C ARG A 79 -3.48 9.06 1.88
N GLU A 80 -2.70 10.07 2.23
CA GLU A 80 -1.45 10.33 1.55
C GLU A 80 -0.47 9.16 1.71
N GLY A 81 -0.35 8.64 2.93
CA GLY A 81 0.53 7.52 3.19
C GLY A 81 0.12 6.27 2.43
N ILE A 82 -1.20 6.04 2.36
CA ILE A 82 -1.74 4.90 1.62
C ILE A 82 -1.38 5.00 0.14
N LEU A 83 -1.58 6.17 -0.46
CA LEU A 83 -1.30 6.35 -1.88
C LEU A 83 0.19 6.24 -2.17
N ASP A 84 1.04 6.78 -1.29
CA ASP A 84 2.48 6.65 -1.43
C ASP A 84 2.91 5.20 -1.38
N LEU A 85 2.37 4.44 -0.44
CA LEU A 85 2.71 3.03 -0.29
C LEU A 85 2.29 2.24 -1.53
N VAL A 86 1.05 2.43 -1.98
CA VAL A 86 0.51 1.71 -3.12
C VAL A 86 1.31 2.02 -4.38
N PHE A 87 1.78 3.25 -4.51
CA PHE A 87 2.56 3.66 -5.66
C PHE A 87 3.85 2.86 -5.79
N GLU A 88 4.41 2.39 -4.69
CA GLU A 88 5.66 1.64 -4.70
C GLU A 88 5.48 0.14 -4.96
N VAL A 89 4.24 -0.35 -4.87
CA VAL A 89 3.99 -1.79 -5.06
C VAL A 89 4.04 -2.13 -6.54
N ARG A 90 4.91 -3.07 -6.90
CA ARG A 90 5.11 -3.49 -8.28
C ARG A 90 5.10 -5.00 -8.37
N PRO A 91 4.75 -5.58 -9.53
CA PRO A 91 4.83 -7.03 -9.69
C PRO A 91 6.28 -7.51 -9.72
N VAL A 92 6.48 -8.76 -9.34
CA VAL A 92 7.80 -9.41 -9.49
C VAL A 92 8.11 -9.56 -10.97
N PHE A 93 7.13 -9.98 -11.74
CA PHE A 93 7.28 -10.21 -13.17
C PHE A 93 6.31 -9.30 -13.92
N SER A 94 6.83 -8.54 -14.86
CA SER A 94 6.01 -7.63 -15.66
C SER A 94 5.54 -8.26 -16.97
N GLY A 95 5.90 -9.52 -17.20
CA GLY A 95 5.50 -10.25 -18.39
C GLY A 95 5.39 -11.72 -18.08
N GLU A 96 5.95 -12.54 -18.98
CA GLU A 96 5.91 -13.97 -18.84
C GLU A 96 6.67 -14.41 -17.58
N VAL A 97 6.08 -15.35 -16.84
CA VAL A 97 6.71 -15.87 -15.63
C VAL A 97 7.64 -17.00 -16.04
N PRO A 98 8.93 -16.97 -15.59
CA PRO A 98 9.87 -18.02 -15.91
C PRO A 98 9.41 -19.37 -15.39
N ALA A 99 9.80 -20.44 -16.11
CA ALA A 99 9.48 -21.80 -15.70
C ALA A 99 10.07 -22.05 -14.31
N GLY A 100 9.27 -22.68 -13.45
CA GLY A 100 9.67 -22.97 -12.08
C GLY A 100 9.27 -21.89 -11.09
N MET A 101 8.80 -20.75 -11.58
CA MET A 101 8.37 -19.64 -10.72
C MET A 101 6.86 -19.54 -10.59
N GLU A 102 6.15 -20.55 -11.08
CA GLU A 102 4.68 -20.55 -11.07
C GLU A 102 4.09 -20.37 -9.66
N PRO A 103 4.69 -20.88 -8.59
CA PRO A 103 4.13 -20.66 -7.26
C PRO A 103 4.02 -19.19 -6.85
N LEU A 104 4.76 -18.29 -7.51
CA LEU A 104 4.70 -16.87 -7.21
C LEU A 104 3.52 -16.17 -7.86
N ILE A 105 2.91 -16.79 -8.88
CA ILE A 105 1.83 -16.15 -9.63
C ILE A 105 0.65 -15.76 -8.74
N PRO A 106 0.05 -16.69 -7.96
CA PRO A 106 -1.09 -16.30 -7.12
C PRO A 106 -0.69 -15.33 -6.01
N LEU A 107 0.54 -15.41 -5.51
CA LEU A 107 0.98 -14.51 -4.45
C LEU A 107 1.17 -13.10 -4.98
N GLN A 108 1.75 -12.96 -6.17
CA GLN A 108 1.86 -11.66 -6.82
C GLN A 108 0.46 -11.09 -7.10
N ALA A 109 -0.45 -11.93 -7.58
CA ALA A 109 -1.80 -11.47 -7.88
C ALA A 109 -2.50 -10.93 -6.63
N GLU A 110 -2.30 -11.59 -5.49
CA GLU A 110 -2.91 -11.14 -4.24
C GLU A 110 -2.32 -9.81 -3.78
N VAL A 111 -1.00 -9.62 -3.92
CA VAL A 111 -0.36 -8.36 -3.58
C VAL A 111 -0.96 -7.22 -4.42
N LEU A 112 -1.07 -7.45 -5.73
CA LEU A 112 -1.59 -6.42 -6.63
C LEU A 112 -3.07 -6.14 -6.34
N ALA A 113 -3.85 -7.15 -6.03
CA ALA A 113 -5.26 -6.96 -5.70
C ALA A 113 -5.43 -6.20 -4.39
N ALA A 114 -4.60 -6.51 -3.39
CA ALA A 114 -4.65 -5.82 -2.10
C ALA A 114 -4.25 -4.36 -2.27
N ALA A 115 -3.24 -4.07 -3.10
CA ALA A 115 -2.82 -2.71 -3.38
C ALA A 115 -3.90 -1.95 -4.13
N GLU A 116 -4.53 -2.60 -5.11
CA GLU A 116 -5.57 -1.94 -5.91
C GLU A 116 -6.77 -1.57 -5.05
N ALA A 117 -7.14 -2.43 -4.09
CA ALA A 117 -8.25 -2.15 -3.19
C ALA A 117 -8.00 -0.88 -2.37
N LEU A 118 -6.74 -0.59 -2.05
CA LEU A 118 -6.39 0.60 -1.28
C LEU A 118 -6.49 1.88 -2.09
N ARG A 119 -6.51 1.79 -3.42
CA ARG A 119 -6.65 2.97 -4.27
C ARG A 119 -8.08 3.50 -4.27
N GLU A 120 -9.04 2.65 -3.98
CA GLU A 120 -10.45 3.00 -4.11
C GLU A 120 -10.95 3.72 -2.87
N VAL A 121 -11.93 4.58 -3.08
CA VAL A 121 -12.59 5.28 -1.98
C VAL A 121 -13.60 4.32 -1.36
N LEU A 122 -13.51 4.13 -0.05
CA LEU A 122 -14.44 3.25 0.64
C LEU A 122 -15.78 3.94 0.88
N PRO A 123 -16.87 3.17 1.03
CA PRO A 123 -18.15 3.78 1.42
C PRO A 123 -17.97 4.60 2.70
N GLY A 124 -18.48 5.80 2.68
CA GLY A 124 -18.36 6.70 3.83
C GLY A 124 -17.16 7.61 3.80
N GLU A 125 -16.25 7.42 2.84
CA GLU A 125 -15.07 8.29 2.71
C GLU A 125 -15.30 9.49 1.81
N LYS A 126 -16.43 9.57 1.16
CA LYS A 126 -16.71 10.69 0.27
C LYS A 126 -16.98 11.96 1.08
N SER A 127 -16.44 13.06 0.64
CA SER A 127 -16.73 14.35 1.24
C SER A 127 -17.99 14.94 0.67
#